data_100a23234c787ae58aaa4d0724b65362
#
_entry.id   100a23234c787ae58aaa4d0724b65362
#
_cell.length_a   1.000
_cell.length_b   1.000
_cell.length_c   1.000
_cell.angle_alpha   90.00
_cell.angle_beta   90.00
_cell.angle_gamma   90.00
#
_symmetry.space_group_name_H-M   'P 1'
#
loop_
_entity.id
_entity.type
_entity.pdbx_description
1 polymer ?
#
loop_
_entity_poly.entity_id
_entity_poly.type
_entity_poly.pdbx_seq_one_letter_code
_entity_poly.pdbx_strand_id
1 'polypeptide(L)'
;MTPSHDTTTSPWHLARRCARMNPSVIREILKLTELPGVRSLAGGLPSADTFPVEAMRDAAARVLADTPREALQYAASEGFGPLREWVSAQMTAAGLDAPAERILITNGSQQGLDLAGKVMLDEGSTVAVETPTYLGALQAFTPNQPVFAAVDCDHDGPLADGIARLPRGTRFMYVLPNFQNPTGRVVPDARRDEIVAAAQQAGVPLVEDNPYGELWYDQAPPKPIASRWAEGTLYLGSFSKVLAPGLRLGYMVCPTPLFPKLLQAKQAADLHTGSFAQRVVHQVIRDGFLAQHIPTIRDRYRVQRDAMAAALRAHLPAGSEWQAPSGGMFFWVRLPAGCDAMALLPKAVEAGVAYVPGAAFFAENADPRTLRLSFVTLAPADIEDAVAKLGGVLEKHLANLPLVAA
;
A
#
# COMPACT_ATOMS: atom_id res chain seq x y z
N MET A 1 -30.68 42.88 -3.82
CA MET A 1 -31.39 41.62 -3.90
C MET A 1 -30.40 40.49 -3.59
N THR A 2 -30.39 40.02 -2.37
CA THR A 2 -29.62 38.89 -1.91
C THR A 2 -30.29 37.60 -2.42
N PRO A 3 -29.57 36.65 -3.00
CA PRO A 3 -30.16 35.38 -3.38
C PRO A 3 -30.48 34.59 -2.12
N SER A 4 -31.76 34.26 -1.95
CA SER A 4 -32.21 33.31 -0.93
C SER A 4 -31.60 31.95 -1.21
N HIS A 5 -30.70 31.49 -0.34
CA HIS A 5 -30.31 30.09 -0.28
C HIS A 5 -31.53 29.28 0.17
N ASP A 6 -32.16 28.63 -0.81
CA ASP A 6 -33.16 27.59 -0.57
C ASP A 6 -32.42 26.38 0.09
N THR A 7 -32.46 26.36 1.41
CA THR A 7 -31.97 25.21 2.19
C THR A 7 -33.01 24.10 2.10
N THR A 8 -33.05 23.38 0.98
CA THR A 8 -33.69 22.06 0.94
C THR A 8 -32.94 21.19 1.95
N THR A 9 -33.47 21.06 3.15
CA THR A 9 -32.98 20.18 4.19
C THR A 9 -33.01 18.77 3.65
N SER A 10 -31.81 18.20 3.37
CA SER A 10 -31.67 16.80 2.94
C SER A 10 -32.38 15.91 3.97
N PRO A 11 -33.21 14.94 3.55
CA PRO A 11 -33.85 13.99 4.48
C PRO A 11 -32.82 13.00 5.09
N TRP A 12 -31.56 13.00 4.60
CA TRP A 12 -30.51 12.10 5.04
C TRP A 12 -29.67 12.71 6.17
N HIS A 13 -29.56 11.98 7.27
CA HIS A 13 -28.72 12.33 8.39
C HIS A 13 -27.45 11.46 8.38
N LEU A 14 -26.31 12.08 8.12
CA LEU A 14 -25.03 11.37 8.10
C LEU A 14 -24.57 11.05 9.54
N ALA A 15 -23.89 9.91 9.71
CA ALA A 15 -23.24 9.58 10.96
C ALA A 15 -22.11 10.60 11.27
N ARG A 16 -21.88 10.91 12.55
CA ARG A 16 -20.86 11.89 12.97
C ARG A 16 -19.47 11.58 12.39
N ARG A 17 -19.11 10.31 12.28
CA ARG A 17 -17.84 9.87 11.70
C ARG A 17 -17.62 10.30 10.25
N CYS A 18 -18.70 10.54 9.49
CA CYS A 18 -18.60 10.99 8.09
C CYS A 18 -17.90 12.36 7.96
N ALA A 19 -17.96 13.20 8.99
CA ALA A 19 -17.26 14.49 9.01
C ALA A 19 -15.71 14.35 8.93
N ARG A 20 -15.16 13.19 9.31
CA ARG A 20 -13.71 12.90 9.22
C ARG A 20 -13.33 12.16 7.93
N MET A 21 -14.31 11.75 7.12
CA MET A 21 -14.07 11.03 5.87
C MET A 21 -13.83 12.04 4.74
N ASN A 22 -12.59 12.21 4.36
CA ASN A 22 -12.20 13.10 3.27
C ASN A 22 -12.01 12.30 1.96
N PRO A 23 -12.21 12.94 0.79
CA PRO A 23 -11.84 12.35 -0.49
C PRO A 23 -10.37 11.89 -0.48
N SER A 24 -10.10 10.79 -1.18
CA SER A 24 -8.73 10.30 -1.31
C SER A 24 -7.88 11.33 -2.08
N VAL A 25 -6.86 11.89 -1.43
CA VAL A 25 -5.90 12.81 -2.07
C VAL A 25 -5.29 12.18 -3.33
N ILE A 26 -4.95 10.88 -3.28
CA ILE A 26 -4.43 10.17 -4.46
C ILE A 26 -5.48 10.16 -5.59
N ARG A 27 -6.77 9.94 -5.30
CA ARG A 27 -7.81 9.95 -6.35
C ARG A 27 -7.98 11.33 -6.99
N GLU A 28 -7.90 12.39 -6.21
CA GLU A 28 -7.96 13.75 -6.78
C GLU A 28 -6.74 14.02 -7.66
N ILE A 29 -5.55 13.59 -7.25
CA ILE A 29 -4.33 13.69 -8.07
C ILE A 29 -4.44 12.81 -9.32
N LEU A 30 -4.99 11.60 -9.22
CA LEU A 30 -5.17 10.73 -10.38
C LEU A 30 -6.09 11.32 -11.44
N LYS A 31 -7.09 12.11 -11.08
CA LYS A 31 -7.89 12.88 -12.06
C LYS A 31 -7.03 13.84 -12.89
N LEU A 32 -6.00 14.44 -12.29
CA LEU A 32 -5.06 15.30 -13.01
C LEU A 32 -4.17 14.50 -13.99
N THR A 33 -3.95 13.22 -13.73
CA THR A 33 -3.14 12.36 -14.61
C THR A 33 -3.91 11.84 -15.82
N GLU A 34 -5.22 12.00 -15.87
CA GLU A 34 -6.05 11.70 -17.04
C GLU A 34 -6.03 12.82 -18.10
N LEU A 35 -5.42 13.96 -17.78
CA LEU A 35 -5.28 15.08 -18.72
C LEU A 35 -4.33 14.71 -19.86
N PRO A 36 -4.69 15.03 -21.14
CA PRO A 36 -3.83 14.75 -22.27
C PRO A 36 -2.46 15.39 -22.12
N GLY A 37 -1.39 14.63 -22.41
CA GLY A 37 -0.01 15.11 -22.37
C GLY A 37 0.66 15.08 -20.99
N VAL A 38 -0.04 14.67 -19.93
CA VAL A 38 0.54 14.51 -18.59
C VAL A 38 1.09 13.09 -18.40
N ARG A 39 2.40 12.97 -18.14
CA ARG A 39 3.03 11.71 -17.72
C ARG A 39 2.85 11.49 -16.23
N SER A 40 2.21 10.39 -15.86
CA SER A 40 1.90 10.12 -14.47
C SER A 40 3.00 9.32 -13.78
N LEU A 41 3.70 9.94 -12.85
CA LEU A 41 4.53 9.28 -11.83
C LEU A 41 3.77 9.17 -10.48
N ALA A 42 2.48 9.47 -10.45
CA ALA A 42 1.67 9.50 -9.23
C ALA A 42 1.04 8.16 -8.88
N GLY A 43 0.69 7.34 -9.87
CA GLY A 43 -0.09 6.12 -9.69
C GLY A 43 0.61 5.05 -8.84
N GLY A 44 -0.15 4.37 -7.99
CA GLY A 44 0.29 3.15 -7.28
C GLY A 44 -0.16 1.87 -7.98
N LEU A 45 -0.41 1.94 -9.30
CA LEU A 45 -0.88 0.82 -10.12
C LEU A 45 0.31 0.00 -10.61
N PRO A 46 0.22 -1.34 -10.63
CA PRO A 46 1.19 -2.16 -11.36
C PRO A 46 1.06 -1.91 -12.87
N SER A 47 2.12 -2.20 -13.62
CA SER A 47 2.08 -2.11 -15.08
C SER A 47 1.07 -3.10 -15.66
N ALA A 48 0.16 -2.63 -16.50
CA ALA A 48 -0.81 -3.48 -17.20
C ALA A 48 -0.13 -4.51 -18.13
N ASP A 49 1.05 -4.19 -18.64
CA ASP A 49 1.83 -5.10 -19.49
C ASP A 49 2.34 -6.34 -18.74
N THR A 50 2.28 -6.33 -17.42
CA THR A 50 2.64 -7.51 -16.59
C THR A 50 1.46 -8.41 -16.25
N PHE A 51 0.25 -8.08 -16.69
CA PHE A 51 -0.91 -8.91 -16.36
C PHE A 51 -0.91 -10.21 -17.21
N PRO A 52 -1.09 -11.37 -16.58
CA PRO A 52 -1.07 -12.65 -17.27
C PRO A 52 -2.41 -12.95 -17.96
N VAL A 53 -2.79 -12.15 -18.95
CA VAL A 53 -4.13 -12.15 -19.59
C VAL A 53 -4.47 -13.52 -20.16
N GLU A 54 -3.53 -14.17 -20.88
CA GLU A 54 -3.76 -15.48 -21.48
C GLU A 54 -4.02 -16.56 -20.42
N ALA A 55 -3.17 -16.62 -19.39
CA ALA A 55 -3.36 -17.58 -18.30
C ALA A 55 -4.69 -17.36 -17.57
N MET A 56 -5.09 -16.10 -17.37
CA MET A 56 -6.39 -15.76 -16.77
C MET A 56 -7.56 -16.16 -17.64
N ARG A 57 -7.49 -15.92 -18.95
CA ARG A 57 -8.53 -16.32 -19.91
C ARG A 57 -8.72 -17.84 -19.88
N ASP A 58 -7.63 -18.60 -19.98
CA ASP A 58 -7.67 -20.06 -20.03
C ASP A 58 -8.17 -20.64 -18.69
N ALA A 59 -7.75 -20.07 -17.57
CA ALA A 59 -8.23 -20.45 -16.24
C ALA A 59 -9.73 -20.16 -16.07
N ALA A 60 -10.20 -19.00 -16.53
CA ALA A 60 -11.62 -18.66 -16.47
C ALA A 60 -12.48 -19.62 -17.31
N ALA A 61 -12.01 -19.96 -18.53
CA ALA A 61 -12.69 -20.94 -19.38
C ALA A 61 -12.78 -22.33 -18.71
N ARG A 62 -11.68 -22.81 -18.09
CA ARG A 62 -11.67 -24.11 -17.38
C ARG A 62 -12.60 -24.09 -16.16
N VAL A 63 -12.58 -23.04 -15.35
CA VAL A 63 -13.45 -22.92 -14.17
C VAL A 63 -14.94 -23.00 -14.58
N LEU A 64 -15.31 -22.33 -15.68
CA LEU A 64 -16.68 -22.36 -16.19
C LEU A 64 -17.05 -23.67 -16.88
N ALA A 65 -16.08 -24.40 -17.42
CA ALA A 65 -16.31 -25.73 -17.99
C ALA A 65 -16.44 -26.82 -16.92
N ASP A 66 -15.54 -26.81 -15.92
CA ASP A 66 -15.38 -27.88 -14.96
C ASP A 66 -16.29 -27.76 -13.73
N THR A 67 -16.47 -26.54 -13.21
CA THR A 67 -17.21 -26.28 -11.97
C THR A 67 -18.11 -25.01 -12.05
N PRO A 68 -18.96 -24.90 -13.10
CA PRO A 68 -19.73 -23.66 -13.32
C PRO A 68 -20.69 -23.32 -12.18
N ARG A 69 -21.37 -24.32 -11.63
CA ARG A 69 -22.38 -24.12 -10.59
C ARG A 69 -21.74 -23.65 -9.30
N GLU A 70 -20.66 -24.28 -8.87
CA GLU A 70 -19.91 -23.91 -7.66
C GLU A 70 -19.20 -22.56 -7.81
N ALA A 71 -18.73 -22.24 -9.00
CA ALA A 71 -18.05 -20.98 -9.27
C ALA A 71 -18.99 -19.77 -9.22
N LEU A 72 -20.26 -19.97 -9.57
CA LEU A 72 -21.29 -18.93 -9.67
C LEU A 72 -22.24 -18.89 -8.44
N GLN A 73 -22.12 -19.84 -7.50
CA GLN A 73 -22.93 -19.90 -6.29
C GLN A 73 -22.25 -19.17 -5.13
N TYR A 74 -23.02 -18.90 -4.08
CA TYR A 74 -22.48 -18.49 -2.78
C TYR A 74 -21.46 -19.51 -2.27
N ALA A 75 -20.46 -19.01 -1.52
CA ALA A 75 -19.36 -19.81 -1.02
C ALA A 75 -19.08 -19.55 0.47
N ALA A 76 -18.12 -20.29 1.02
CA ALA A 76 -17.68 -20.10 2.40
C ALA A 76 -17.11 -18.70 2.61
N SER A 77 -17.43 -18.10 3.73
CA SER A 77 -16.99 -16.74 4.09
C SER A 77 -15.47 -16.65 4.29
N GLU A 78 -14.85 -17.73 4.73
CA GLU A 78 -13.41 -17.86 4.89
C GLU A 78 -12.68 -17.79 3.55
N GLY A 79 -13.35 -18.21 2.49
CA GLY A 79 -12.81 -18.31 1.14
C GLY A 79 -12.67 -19.74 0.63
N PHE A 80 -12.29 -19.85 -0.62
CA PHE A 80 -12.14 -21.12 -1.33
C PHE A 80 -11.02 -21.97 -0.70
N GLY A 81 -11.36 -23.18 -0.20
CA GLY A 81 -10.45 -24.06 0.53
C GLY A 81 -9.09 -24.26 -0.16
N PRO A 82 -9.05 -24.71 -1.43
CA PRO A 82 -7.78 -24.91 -2.13
C PRO A 82 -6.93 -23.64 -2.28
N LEU A 83 -7.51 -22.44 -2.36
CA LEU A 83 -6.76 -21.19 -2.37
C LEU A 83 -6.18 -20.89 -0.98
N ARG A 84 -6.92 -21.16 0.08
CA ARG A 84 -6.44 -21.01 1.48
C ARG A 84 -5.29 -21.98 1.76
N GLU A 85 -5.39 -23.23 1.32
CA GLU A 85 -4.33 -24.24 1.42
C GLU A 85 -3.07 -23.82 0.65
N TRP A 86 -3.23 -23.26 -0.56
CA TRP A 86 -2.13 -22.73 -1.34
C TRP A 86 -1.44 -21.56 -0.58
N VAL A 87 -2.22 -20.60 -0.05
CA VAL A 87 -1.68 -19.50 0.75
C VAL A 87 -0.94 -20.03 1.98
N SER A 88 -1.52 -21.01 2.68
CA SER A 88 -0.89 -21.70 3.82
C SER A 88 0.49 -22.24 3.47
N ALA A 89 0.59 -22.98 2.36
CA ALA A 89 1.85 -23.54 1.89
C ALA A 89 2.89 -22.45 1.58
N GLN A 90 2.49 -21.34 0.93
CA GLN A 90 3.40 -20.23 0.62
C GLN A 90 3.89 -19.52 1.89
N MET A 91 3.01 -19.26 2.83
CA MET A 91 3.37 -18.60 4.08
C MET A 91 4.27 -19.48 4.95
N THR A 92 3.99 -20.78 5.01
CA THR A 92 4.85 -21.75 5.72
C THR A 92 6.24 -21.80 5.09
N ALA A 93 6.33 -21.80 3.75
CA ALA A 93 7.63 -21.73 3.05
C ALA A 93 8.38 -20.41 3.33
N ALA A 94 7.65 -19.30 3.53
CA ALA A 94 8.23 -18.03 3.96
C ALA A 94 8.60 -17.98 5.45
N GLY A 95 8.31 -19.06 6.20
CA GLY A 95 8.66 -19.20 7.62
C GLY A 95 7.57 -18.71 8.60
N LEU A 96 6.36 -18.43 8.11
CA LEU A 96 5.23 -18.08 8.95
C LEU A 96 4.33 -19.30 9.16
N ASP A 97 4.11 -19.72 10.40
CA ASP A 97 3.12 -20.74 10.73
C ASP A 97 1.70 -20.20 10.43
N ALA A 98 1.12 -20.68 9.33
CA ALA A 98 -0.12 -20.16 8.78
C ALA A 98 -1.05 -21.30 8.34
N PRO A 99 -1.64 -22.07 9.28
CA PRO A 99 -2.57 -23.13 8.94
C PRO A 99 -3.80 -22.57 8.21
N ALA A 100 -4.34 -23.34 7.25
CA ALA A 100 -5.42 -22.88 6.37
C ALA A 100 -6.66 -22.41 7.15
N GLU A 101 -6.91 -22.94 8.34
CA GLU A 101 -8.01 -22.55 9.23
C GLU A 101 -7.89 -21.12 9.75
N ARG A 102 -6.68 -20.55 9.73
CA ARG A 102 -6.40 -19.17 10.16
C ARG A 102 -6.29 -18.19 8.96
N ILE A 103 -6.53 -18.66 7.75
CA ILE A 103 -6.49 -17.83 6.53
C ILE A 103 -7.89 -17.40 6.15
N LEU A 104 -8.06 -16.08 5.97
CA LEU A 104 -9.28 -15.44 5.48
C LEU A 104 -8.98 -14.77 4.13
N ILE A 105 -9.68 -15.18 3.07
CA ILE A 105 -9.58 -14.54 1.75
C ILE A 105 -10.42 -13.25 1.76
N THR A 106 -9.82 -12.17 1.28
CA THR A 106 -10.42 -10.83 1.32
C THR A 106 -10.49 -10.18 -0.07
N ASN A 107 -11.32 -9.14 -0.21
CA ASN A 107 -11.36 -8.30 -1.41
C ASN A 107 -10.15 -7.34 -1.48
N GLY A 108 -8.96 -7.92 -1.62
CA GLY A 108 -7.66 -7.25 -1.49
C GLY A 108 -7.29 -6.97 -0.03
N SER A 109 -6.01 -6.61 0.23
CA SER A 109 -5.53 -6.22 1.56
C SER A 109 -6.27 -5.00 2.13
N GLN A 110 -6.82 -4.13 1.28
CA GLN A 110 -7.61 -2.98 1.72
C GLN A 110 -8.83 -3.41 2.55
N GLN A 111 -9.53 -4.49 2.19
CA GLN A 111 -10.60 -5.02 3.03
C GLN A 111 -10.03 -5.60 4.33
N GLY A 112 -8.85 -6.22 4.30
CA GLY A 112 -8.17 -6.67 5.51
C GLY A 112 -7.93 -5.53 6.50
N LEU A 113 -7.47 -4.37 6.02
CA LEU A 113 -7.33 -3.16 6.85
C LEU A 113 -8.68 -2.67 7.41
N ASP A 114 -9.72 -2.61 6.58
CA ASP A 114 -11.07 -2.22 7.02
C ASP A 114 -11.63 -3.15 8.10
N LEU A 115 -11.47 -4.47 7.92
CA LEU A 115 -11.88 -5.47 8.91
C LEU A 115 -11.08 -5.36 10.21
N ALA A 116 -9.77 -5.13 10.13
CA ALA A 116 -8.91 -4.88 11.29
C ALA A 116 -9.40 -3.65 12.06
N GLY A 117 -9.68 -2.55 11.36
CA GLY A 117 -10.27 -1.35 11.95
C GLY A 117 -11.60 -1.63 12.64
N LYS A 118 -12.52 -2.31 11.98
CA LYS A 118 -13.87 -2.64 12.53
C LYS A 118 -13.83 -3.51 13.76
N VAL A 119 -12.86 -4.44 13.85
CA VAL A 119 -12.78 -5.42 14.95
C VAL A 119 -12.00 -4.86 16.14
N MET A 120 -11.02 -4.01 15.92
CA MET A 120 -10.07 -3.59 16.95
C MET A 120 -10.21 -2.14 17.41
N LEU A 121 -10.95 -1.28 16.68
CA LEU A 121 -11.00 0.16 16.97
C LEU A 121 -12.38 0.63 17.39
N ASP A 122 -12.40 1.38 18.48
CA ASP A 122 -13.47 2.26 18.92
C ASP A 122 -13.08 3.72 18.65
N GLU A 123 -14.03 4.66 18.74
CA GLU A 123 -13.75 6.11 18.72
C GLU A 123 -12.73 6.47 19.80
N GLY A 124 -11.65 7.15 19.42
CA GLY A 124 -10.56 7.53 20.32
C GLY A 124 -9.53 6.44 20.60
N SER A 125 -9.67 5.24 20.04
CA SER A 125 -8.63 4.20 20.12
C SER A 125 -7.32 4.69 19.50
N THR A 126 -6.18 4.42 20.16
CA THR A 126 -4.87 4.74 19.58
C THR A 126 -4.41 3.68 18.61
N VAL A 127 -3.96 4.10 17.43
CA VAL A 127 -3.30 3.28 16.40
C VAL A 127 -1.92 3.85 16.13
N ALA A 128 -0.89 3.03 16.30
CA ALA A 128 0.47 3.42 15.94
C ALA A 128 0.73 3.18 14.45
N VAL A 129 1.44 4.13 13.81
CA VAL A 129 1.79 4.05 12.39
C VAL A 129 3.22 4.54 12.16
N GLU A 130 3.88 4.02 11.14
CA GLU A 130 5.16 4.54 10.65
C GLU A 130 5.04 6.00 10.18
N THR A 131 6.14 6.75 10.21
CA THR A 131 6.21 8.12 9.70
C THR A 131 7.30 8.23 8.62
N PRO A 132 6.91 8.39 7.32
CA PRO A 132 5.57 8.33 6.75
C PRO A 132 4.99 6.90 6.67
N THR A 133 3.67 6.80 6.39
CA THR A 133 2.96 5.52 6.30
C THR A 133 2.05 5.44 5.07
N TYR A 134 1.46 4.27 4.81
CA TYR A 134 0.54 4.07 3.69
C TYR A 134 -0.78 4.82 3.89
N LEU A 135 -1.07 5.76 2.99
CA LEU A 135 -2.31 6.55 3.02
C LEU A 135 -3.58 5.68 3.04
N GLY A 136 -3.58 4.54 2.33
CA GLY A 136 -4.72 3.63 2.30
C GLY A 136 -5.03 3.00 3.66
N ALA A 137 -4.03 2.82 4.52
CA ALA A 137 -4.23 2.36 5.90
C ALA A 137 -4.85 3.47 6.75
N LEU A 138 -4.34 4.71 6.67
CA LEU A 138 -4.94 5.86 7.34
C LEU A 138 -6.41 6.02 6.95
N GLN A 139 -6.73 5.90 5.65
CA GLN A 139 -8.10 5.99 5.14
C GLN A 139 -9.00 4.84 5.61
N ALA A 140 -8.47 3.60 5.69
CA ALA A 140 -9.23 2.45 6.16
C ALA A 140 -9.60 2.55 7.64
N PHE A 141 -8.71 3.13 8.46
CA PHE A 141 -8.95 3.27 9.90
C PHE A 141 -9.77 4.49 10.27
N THR A 142 -9.70 5.57 9.50
CA THR A 142 -10.38 6.86 9.78
C THR A 142 -11.89 6.74 10.07
N PRO A 143 -12.70 5.87 9.42
CA PRO A 143 -14.12 5.70 9.76
C PRO A 143 -14.38 5.24 11.20
N ASN A 144 -13.39 4.61 11.85
CA ASN A 144 -13.46 4.20 13.26
C ASN A 144 -12.99 5.32 14.22
N GLN A 145 -12.63 6.49 13.68
CA GLN A 145 -12.25 7.69 14.45
C GLN A 145 -11.07 7.46 15.44
N PRO A 146 -9.99 6.77 15.04
CA PRO A 146 -8.86 6.58 15.93
C PRO A 146 -8.08 7.87 16.16
N VAL A 147 -7.20 7.84 17.15
CA VAL A 147 -6.07 8.75 17.31
C VAL A 147 -4.84 8.04 16.75
N PHE A 148 -4.18 8.65 15.79
CA PHE A 148 -2.92 8.11 15.27
C PHE A 148 -1.76 8.54 16.17
N ALA A 149 -0.86 7.60 16.45
CA ALA A 149 0.42 7.84 17.12
C ALA A 149 1.54 7.55 16.12
N ALA A 150 2.25 8.59 15.71
CA ALA A 150 3.35 8.46 14.77
C ALA A 150 4.57 7.85 15.47
N VAL A 151 5.16 6.83 14.86
CA VAL A 151 6.42 6.23 15.27
C VAL A 151 7.50 6.72 14.30
N ASP A 152 8.51 7.39 14.82
CA ASP A 152 9.62 7.88 14.02
C ASP A 152 10.36 6.72 13.36
N CYS A 153 10.82 6.98 12.14
CA CYS A 153 11.56 6.03 11.31
C CYS A 153 12.91 6.60 10.89
N ASP A 154 13.90 5.75 10.84
CA ASP A 154 15.16 6.01 10.14
C ASP A 154 15.21 5.29 8.79
N HIS A 155 16.41 5.10 8.25
CA HIS A 155 16.65 4.35 7.02
C HIS A 155 16.16 2.89 7.11
N ASP A 156 16.28 2.27 8.28
CA ASP A 156 15.99 0.87 8.53
C ASP A 156 14.56 0.60 9.03
N GLY A 157 13.74 1.65 9.16
CA GLY A 157 12.34 1.49 9.55
C GLY A 157 11.99 2.11 10.90
N PRO A 158 10.86 1.71 11.49
CA PRO A 158 10.41 2.29 12.75
C PRO A 158 11.40 2.02 13.89
N LEU A 159 11.61 3.05 14.70
CA LEU A 159 12.53 3.01 15.84
C LEU A 159 11.90 2.26 17.03
N ALA A 160 12.60 1.26 17.55
CA ALA A 160 12.14 0.45 18.69
C ALA A 160 11.81 1.30 19.93
N ASP A 161 12.62 2.33 20.20
CA ASP A 161 12.37 3.27 21.30
C ASP A 161 11.05 4.03 21.14
N GLY A 162 10.65 4.35 19.91
CA GLY A 162 9.36 4.96 19.61
C GLY A 162 8.22 4.02 19.94
N ILE A 163 8.37 2.73 19.59
CA ILE A 163 7.39 1.69 19.90
C ILE A 163 7.27 1.47 21.40
N ALA A 164 8.39 1.41 22.11
CA ALA A 164 8.40 1.23 23.56
C ALA A 164 7.71 2.37 24.33
N ARG A 165 7.66 3.58 23.76
CA ARG A 165 6.99 4.77 24.33
C ARG A 165 5.54 4.94 23.91
N LEU A 166 4.95 4.02 23.15
CA LEU A 166 3.55 4.12 22.75
C LEU A 166 2.61 4.20 23.96
N PRO A 167 1.53 4.96 23.88
CA PRO A 167 0.54 5.03 24.95
C PRO A 167 0.00 3.65 25.35
N ARG A 168 -0.17 3.42 26.64
CA ARG A 168 -0.81 2.18 27.12
C ARG A 168 -2.20 2.05 26.51
N GLY A 169 -2.53 0.85 26.04
CA GLY A 169 -3.81 0.58 25.39
C GLY A 169 -3.83 0.92 23.90
N THR A 170 -2.67 1.26 23.29
CA THR A 170 -2.54 1.29 21.83
C THR A 170 -3.04 -0.04 21.26
N ARG A 171 -4.00 0.03 20.34
CA ARG A 171 -4.71 -1.15 19.84
C ARG A 171 -3.85 -2.05 18.98
N PHE A 172 -3.05 -1.45 18.12
CA PHE A 172 -2.04 -2.12 17.29
C PHE A 172 -1.10 -1.07 16.65
N MET A 173 0.01 -1.56 16.11
CA MET A 173 0.87 -0.80 15.21
C MET A 173 0.78 -1.37 13.79
N TYR A 174 0.48 -0.51 12.81
CA TYR A 174 0.51 -0.85 11.40
C TYR A 174 1.93 -0.67 10.85
N VAL A 175 2.46 -1.70 10.19
CA VAL A 175 3.79 -1.72 9.58
C VAL A 175 3.76 -2.29 8.17
N LEU A 176 4.57 -1.71 7.27
CA LEU A 176 4.78 -2.20 5.91
C LEU A 176 6.28 -2.44 5.71
N PRO A 177 6.82 -3.63 6.09
CA PRO A 177 8.26 -3.83 6.23
C PRO A 177 9.01 -4.06 4.90
N ASN A 178 8.30 -4.35 3.80
CA ASN A 178 8.91 -4.67 2.51
C ASN A 178 8.55 -3.64 1.45
N PHE A 179 9.58 -2.92 0.94
CA PHE A 179 9.41 -1.94 -0.15
C PHE A 179 8.26 -0.97 0.12
N GLN A 180 8.31 -0.41 1.32
CA GLN A 180 7.24 0.39 1.92
C GLN A 180 6.67 1.45 0.97
N ASN A 181 5.37 1.59 0.95
CA ASN A 181 4.69 2.73 0.35
C ASN A 181 4.47 3.81 1.41
N PRO A 182 5.15 4.98 1.33
CA PRO A 182 5.70 5.57 0.10
C PRO A 182 7.22 5.45 -0.09
N THR A 183 7.99 5.03 0.90
CA THR A 183 9.46 5.26 0.96
C THR A 183 10.31 4.31 0.12
N GLY A 184 9.77 3.16 -0.30
CA GLY A 184 10.54 2.08 -0.95
C GLY A 184 11.47 1.31 0.00
N ARG A 185 11.48 1.63 1.29
CA ARG A 185 12.35 1.07 2.32
C ARG A 185 12.05 -0.40 2.60
N VAL A 186 13.09 -1.14 2.99
CA VAL A 186 12.99 -2.50 3.54
C VAL A 186 13.50 -2.48 4.97
N VAL A 187 12.73 -3.05 5.88
CA VAL A 187 13.14 -3.24 7.27
C VAL A 187 14.09 -4.44 7.33
N PRO A 188 15.38 -4.28 7.71
CA PRO A 188 16.32 -5.36 7.78
C PRO A 188 16.01 -6.33 8.92
N ASP A 189 16.62 -7.51 8.88
CA ASP A 189 16.31 -8.63 9.77
C ASP A 189 16.45 -8.28 11.26
N ALA A 190 17.56 -7.65 11.64
CA ALA A 190 17.82 -7.21 13.02
C ALA A 190 16.76 -6.22 13.52
N ARG A 191 16.36 -5.24 12.68
CA ARG A 191 15.34 -4.26 13.04
C ARG A 191 13.96 -4.92 13.22
N ARG A 192 13.65 -6.00 12.49
CA ARG A 192 12.41 -6.78 12.70
C ARG A 192 12.38 -7.41 14.08
N ASP A 193 13.50 -7.93 14.56
CA ASP A 193 13.63 -8.47 15.93
C ASP A 193 13.44 -7.36 16.98
N GLU A 194 14.05 -6.20 16.79
CA GLU A 194 13.88 -5.03 17.66
C GLU A 194 12.43 -4.55 17.72
N ILE A 195 11.73 -4.46 16.58
CA ILE A 195 10.31 -4.08 16.49
C ILE A 195 9.46 -5.06 17.29
N VAL A 196 9.66 -6.37 17.10
CA VAL A 196 8.89 -7.39 17.82
C VAL A 196 9.14 -7.31 19.31
N ALA A 197 10.39 -7.22 19.75
CA ALA A 197 10.75 -7.12 21.16
C ALA A 197 10.10 -5.87 21.83
N ALA A 198 10.19 -4.71 21.18
CA ALA A 198 9.58 -3.48 21.66
C ALA A 198 8.05 -3.56 21.70
N ALA A 199 7.42 -4.13 20.67
CA ALA A 199 5.98 -4.31 20.60
C ALA A 199 5.46 -5.27 21.67
N GLN A 200 6.16 -6.38 21.91
CA GLN A 200 5.84 -7.32 23.01
C GLN A 200 5.96 -6.65 24.38
N GLN A 201 7.03 -5.90 24.62
CA GLN A 201 7.24 -5.17 25.86
C GLN A 201 6.15 -4.11 26.09
N ALA A 202 5.74 -3.40 25.04
CA ALA A 202 4.68 -2.41 25.10
C ALA A 202 3.26 -3.04 25.17
N GLY A 203 3.12 -4.35 24.89
CA GLY A 203 1.83 -5.03 24.78
C GLY A 203 1.02 -4.56 23.57
N VAL A 204 1.67 -4.15 22.48
CA VAL A 204 1.06 -3.62 21.26
C VAL A 204 1.16 -4.64 20.13
N PRO A 205 0.07 -5.26 19.69
CA PRO A 205 0.08 -6.18 18.56
C PRO A 205 0.38 -5.45 17.25
N LEU A 206 0.79 -6.20 16.22
CA LEU A 206 1.19 -5.68 14.93
C LEU A 206 0.16 -6.04 13.85
N VAL A 207 -0.03 -5.13 12.89
CA VAL A 207 -0.69 -5.39 11.60
C VAL A 207 0.38 -5.23 10.53
N GLU A 208 0.89 -6.35 10.02
CA GLU A 208 1.91 -6.40 8.97
C GLU A 208 1.25 -6.45 7.60
N ASP A 209 1.45 -5.43 6.76
CA ASP A 209 0.95 -5.38 5.39
C ASP A 209 2.10 -5.66 4.40
N ASN A 210 1.95 -6.67 3.56
CA ASN A 210 3.02 -7.11 2.66
C ASN A 210 2.57 -7.29 1.20
N PRO A 211 2.11 -6.22 0.53
CA PRO A 211 1.70 -6.32 -0.87
C PRO A 211 2.86 -6.37 -1.87
N TYR A 212 4.08 -5.98 -1.44
CA TYR A 212 5.24 -5.80 -2.33
C TYR A 212 6.37 -6.82 -2.11
N GLY A 213 6.30 -7.70 -1.11
CA GLY A 213 7.39 -8.58 -0.72
C GLY A 213 7.99 -9.43 -1.84
N GLU A 214 7.19 -9.77 -2.85
CA GLU A 214 7.63 -10.49 -4.03
C GLU A 214 8.30 -9.62 -5.11
N LEU A 215 8.23 -8.29 -4.99
CA LEU A 215 8.77 -7.35 -5.99
C LEU A 215 10.18 -6.85 -5.63
N TRP A 216 11.06 -7.76 -5.25
CA TRP A 216 12.48 -7.47 -5.03
C TRP A 216 13.30 -7.55 -6.31
N TYR A 217 14.42 -6.81 -6.40
CA TYR A 217 15.24 -6.74 -7.61
C TYR A 217 16.60 -7.42 -7.46
N ASP A 218 17.25 -7.20 -6.34
CA ASP A 218 18.61 -7.68 -6.13
C ASP A 218 18.66 -8.81 -5.09
N GLN A 219 17.89 -8.66 -4.00
CA GLN A 219 17.84 -9.64 -2.90
C GLN A 219 16.43 -9.73 -2.33
N ALA A 220 15.99 -10.95 -2.01
CA ALA A 220 14.73 -11.18 -1.32
C ALA A 220 14.74 -10.52 0.07
N PRO A 221 13.61 -9.94 0.50
CA PRO A 221 13.50 -9.35 1.83
C PRO A 221 13.61 -10.42 2.92
N PRO A 222 13.92 -10.04 4.17
CA PRO A 222 13.88 -10.95 5.31
C PRO A 222 12.51 -11.60 5.51
N LYS A 223 12.48 -12.69 6.31
CA LYS A 223 11.21 -13.36 6.67
C LYS A 223 10.23 -12.38 7.29
N PRO A 224 8.91 -12.60 7.13
CA PRO A 224 7.87 -11.74 7.71
C PRO A 224 8.09 -11.48 9.22
N ILE A 225 7.71 -10.30 9.68
CA ILE A 225 7.68 -9.96 11.12
C ILE A 225 6.77 -10.96 11.85
N ALA A 226 5.64 -11.33 11.24
CA ALA A 226 4.71 -12.32 11.77
C ALA A 226 5.35 -13.69 12.05
N SER A 227 6.44 -14.06 11.36
CA SER A 227 7.16 -15.31 11.63
C SER A 227 7.85 -15.33 13.00
N ARG A 228 8.07 -14.16 13.60
CA ARG A 228 8.70 -13.97 14.91
C ARG A 228 7.69 -13.90 16.05
N TRP A 229 6.45 -13.49 15.72
CA TRP A 229 5.37 -13.34 16.71
C TRP A 229 4.00 -13.56 16.07
N ALA A 230 3.69 -14.81 15.69
CA ALA A 230 2.48 -15.17 14.95
C ALA A 230 1.17 -14.82 15.66
N GLU A 231 1.08 -15.04 16.99
CA GLU A 231 -0.13 -14.73 17.77
C GLU A 231 -0.29 -13.24 18.11
N GLY A 232 0.75 -12.44 17.94
CA GLY A 232 0.71 -10.98 18.13
C GLY A 232 0.70 -10.20 16.82
N THR A 233 0.68 -10.86 15.66
CA THR A 233 0.75 -10.19 14.36
C THR A 233 -0.36 -10.66 13.43
N LEU A 234 -1.20 -9.72 13.00
CA LEU A 234 -2.14 -9.92 11.90
C LEU A 234 -1.40 -9.63 10.59
N TYR A 235 -1.23 -10.66 9.73
CA TYR A 235 -0.53 -10.50 8.46
C TYR A 235 -1.51 -10.32 7.30
N LEU A 236 -1.22 -9.37 6.40
CA LEU A 236 -2.00 -9.07 5.19
C LEU A 236 -1.16 -9.32 3.95
N GLY A 237 -1.71 -10.08 3.00
CA GLY A 237 -1.11 -10.34 1.70
C GLY A 237 -2.04 -9.95 0.56
N SER A 238 -1.48 -9.77 -0.64
CA SER A 238 -2.25 -9.33 -1.81
C SER A 238 -1.76 -9.98 -3.10
N PHE A 239 -2.71 -10.36 -3.96
CA PHE A 239 -2.42 -10.79 -5.34
C PHE A 239 -2.35 -9.62 -6.33
N SER A 240 -2.67 -8.40 -5.89
CA SER A 240 -2.78 -7.22 -6.77
C SER A 240 -1.48 -6.83 -7.47
N LYS A 241 -0.31 -7.17 -6.90
CA LYS A 241 0.99 -6.71 -7.44
C LYS A 241 1.73 -7.82 -8.20
N VAL A 242 1.32 -9.07 -8.03
CA VAL A 242 1.93 -10.25 -8.67
C VAL A 242 1.04 -10.91 -9.72
N LEU A 243 -0.26 -10.53 -9.78
CA LEU A 243 -1.21 -10.99 -10.80
C LEU A 243 -1.92 -9.80 -11.45
N ALA A 244 -3.04 -9.37 -10.88
CA ALA A 244 -3.80 -8.23 -11.40
C ALA A 244 -4.66 -7.59 -10.30
N PRO A 245 -4.63 -6.26 -10.15
CA PRO A 245 -5.38 -5.56 -9.09
C PRO A 245 -6.91 -5.62 -9.30
N GLY A 246 -7.37 -5.77 -10.54
CA GLY A 246 -8.79 -5.87 -10.89
C GLY A 246 -9.48 -7.13 -10.34
N LEU A 247 -8.73 -8.18 -9.99
CA LEU A 247 -9.25 -9.39 -9.38
C LEU A 247 -9.76 -9.17 -7.96
N ARG A 248 -9.32 -8.10 -7.31
CA ARG A 248 -9.68 -7.76 -5.94
C ARG A 248 -9.47 -8.91 -4.96
N LEU A 249 -8.32 -9.59 -5.01
CA LEU A 249 -7.98 -10.69 -4.10
C LEU A 249 -6.78 -10.35 -3.23
N GLY A 250 -6.93 -10.66 -1.95
CA GLY A 250 -5.92 -10.64 -0.91
C GLY A 250 -6.26 -11.69 0.15
N TYR A 251 -5.46 -11.72 1.19
CA TYR A 251 -5.69 -12.66 2.29
C TYR A 251 -5.15 -12.09 3.60
N MET A 252 -5.66 -12.62 4.69
CA MET A 252 -5.20 -12.40 6.05
C MET A 252 -4.72 -13.71 6.64
N VAL A 253 -3.58 -13.71 7.33
CA VAL A 253 -3.21 -14.76 8.29
C VAL A 253 -3.51 -14.22 9.67
N CYS A 254 -4.50 -14.81 10.32
CA CYS A 254 -5.10 -14.25 11.53
C CYS A 254 -4.55 -14.92 12.77
N PRO A 255 -4.21 -14.17 13.84
CA PRO A 255 -4.06 -14.72 15.18
C PRO A 255 -5.32 -15.48 15.61
N THR A 256 -5.12 -16.60 16.31
CA THR A 256 -6.22 -17.50 16.74
C THR A 256 -7.39 -16.76 17.43
N PRO A 257 -7.16 -15.84 18.39
CA PRO A 257 -8.28 -15.15 19.06
C PRO A 257 -9.01 -14.14 18.18
N LEU A 258 -8.37 -13.62 17.12
CA LEU A 258 -8.99 -12.62 16.23
C LEU A 258 -9.83 -13.25 15.11
N PHE A 259 -9.49 -14.46 14.65
CA PHE A 259 -10.10 -15.08 13.47
C PHE A 259 -11.64 -15.10 13.53
N PRO A 260 -12.30 -15.55 14.64
CA PRO A 260 -13.76 -15.60 14.68
C PRO A 260 -14.42 -14.22 14.52
N LYS A 261 -13.80 -13.16 15.05
CA LYS A 261 -14.34 -11.80 14.96
C LYS A 261 -14.11 -11.16 13.59
N LEU A 262 -12.95 -11.40 13.00
CA LEU A 262 -12.66 -10.98 11.63
C LEU A 262 -13.61 -11.67 10.63
N LEU A 263 -13.87 -12.97 10.83
CA LEU A 263 -14.81 -13.72 10.00
C LEU A 263 -16.25 -13.17 10.14
N GLN A 264 -16.72 -12.90 11.36
CA GLN A 264 -18.03 -12.28 11.60
C GLN A 264 -18.15 -10.90 10.94
N ALA A 265 -17.11 -10.07 11.05
CA ALA A 265 -17.06 -8.75 10.39
C ALA A 265 -17.05 -8.87 8.85
N LYS A 266 -16.34 -9.87 8.30
CA LYS A 266 -16.34 -10.19 6.87
C LYS A 266 -17.72 -10.61 6.40
N GLN A 267 -18.40 -11.51 7.11
CA GLN A 267 -19.77 -11.94 6.81
C GLN A 267 -20.73 -10.77 6.76
N ALA A 268 -20.62 -9.83 7.70
CA ALA A 268 -21.46 -8.63 7.74
C ALA A 268 -21.11 -7.64 6.60
N ALA A 269 -19.88 -7.62 6.11
CA ALA A 269 -19.43 -6.70 5.08
C ALA A 269 -19.85 -7.13 3.67
N ASP A 270 -19.65 -8.38 3.30
CA ASP A 270 -19.85 -8.87 1.93
C ASP A 270 -20.18 -10.37 1.81
N LEU A 271 -20.49 -11.05 2.91
CA LEU A 271 -20.68 -12.48 3.03
C LEU A 271 -19.41 -13.29 2.72
N HIS A 272 -18.87 -13.16 1.54
CA HIS A 272 -17.63 -13.79 1.09
C HIS A 272 -17.03 -13.04 -0.11
N THR A 273 -15.74 -13.21 -0.32
CA THR A 273 -15.07 -12.74 -1.54
C THR A 273 -15.55 -13.54 -2.76
N GLY A 274 -15.66 -12.92 -3.91
CA GLY A 274 -16.21 -13.53 -5.13
C GLY A 274 -15.62 -14.91 -5.45
N SER A 275 -16.45 -15.96 -5.47
CA SER A 275 -16.06 -17.35 -5.65
C SER A 275 -15.36 -17.58 -6.99
N PHE A 276 -15.90 -17.01 -8.07
CA PHE A 276 -15.32 -17.14 -9.41
C PHE A 276 -13.87 -16.63 -9.46
N ALA A 277 -13.62 -15.43 -8.95
CA ALA A 277 -12.27 -14.86 -8.95
C ALA A 277 -11.27 -15.70 -8.15
N GLN A 278 -11.67 -16.24 -7.00
CA GLN A 278 -10.84 -17.13 -6.19
C GLN A 278 -10.47 -18.43 -6.94
N ARG A 279 -11.43 -19.04 -7.63
CA ARG A 279 -11.21 -20.27 -8.41
C ARG A 279 -10.32 -20.00 -9.61
N VAL A 280 -10.53 -18.89 -10.34
CA VAL A 280 -9.68 -18.50 -11.47
C VAL A 280 -8.24 -18.27 -11.00
N VAL A 281 -8.03 -17.52 -9.93
CA VAL A 281 -6.69 -17.30 -9.39
C VAL A 281 -6.04 -18.61 -8.96
N HIS A 282 -6.74 -19.46 -8.19
CA HIS A 282 -6.22 -20.76 -7.80
C HIS A 282 -5.85 -21.60 -9.03
N GLN A 283 -6.70 -21.63 -10.08
CA GLN A 283 -6.43 -22.36 -11.31
C GLN A 283 -5.15 -21.89 -12.00
N VAL A 284 -4.83 -20.60 -11.95
CA VAL A 284 -3.59 -20.03 -12.50
C VAL A 284 -2.38 -20.42 -11.66
N ILE A 285 -2.46 -20.30 -10.33
CA ILE A 285 -1.27 -20.33 -9.46
C ILE A 285 -0.89 -21.73 -8.95
N ARG A 286 -1.83 -22.68 -8.95
CA ARG A 286 -1.67 -24.00 -8.31
C ARG A 286 -0.48 -24.82 -8.82
N ASP A 287 -0.13 -24.66 -10.09
CA ASP A 287 0.91 -25.45 -10.75
C ASP A 287 2.24 -24.68 -10.88
N GLY A 288 2.52 -23.73 -9.96
CA GLY A 288 3.79 -23.02 -9.89
C GLY A 288 3.95 -21.85 -10.87
N PHE A 289 2.87 -21.36 -11.45
CA PHE A 289 2.88 -20.24 -12.41
C PHE A 289 3.63 -19.00 -11.87
N LEU A 290 3.41 -18.63 -10.62
CA LEU A 290 4.04 -17.42 -10.03
C LEU A 290 5.56 -17.51 -9.98
N ALA A 291 6.13 -18.70 -9.83
CA ALA A 291 7.59 -18.89 -9.82
C ALA A 291 8.25 -18.48 -11.14
N GLN A 292 7.53 -18.58 -12.25
CA GLN A 292 7.99 -18.16 -13.58
C GLN A 292 7.57 -16.73 -13.91
N HIS A 293 6.41 -16.31 -13.48
CA HIS A 293 5.83 -15.02 -13.82
C HIS A 293 6.45 -13.85 -13.01
N ILE A 294 6.65 -14.00 -11.70
CA ILE A 294 7.20 -12.93 -10.87
C ILE A 294 8.59 -12.47 -11.33
N PRO A 295 9.53 -13.34 -11.74
CA PRO A 295 10.81 -12.89 -12.29
C PRO A 295 10.66 -11.93 -13.49
N THR A 296 9.69 -12.14 -14.38
CA THR A 296 9.47 -11.25 -15.53
C THR A 296 9.01 -9.85 -15.10
N ILE A 297 8.20 -9.77 -14.03
CA ILE A 297 7.80 -8.49 -13.43
C ILE A 297 9.01 -7.79 -12.83
N ARG A 298 9.83 -8.54 -12.05
CA ARG A 298 11.04 -8.01 -11.40
C ARG A 298 12.04 -7.45 -12.41
N ASP A 299 12.29 -8.16 -13.50
CA ASP A 299 13.23 -7.72 -14.55
C ASP A 299 12.77 -6.44 -15.23
N ARG A 300 11.47 -6.36 -15.58
CA ARG A 300 10.88 -5.14 -16.13
C ARG A 300 11.01 -3.96 -15.16
N TYR A 301 10.60 -4.13 -13.92
CA TYR A 301 10.61 -3.07 -12.92
C TYR A 301 12.03 -2.65 -12.51
N ARG A 302 13.00 -3.57 -12.54
CA ARG A 302 14.43 -3.24 -12.33
C ARG A 302 14.91 -2.25 -13.38
N VAL A 303 14.62 -2.48 -14.68
CA VAL A 303 14.97 -1.57 -15.76
C VAL A 303 14.35 -0.19 -15.58
N GLN A 304 13.08 -0.14 -15.19
CA GLN A 304 12.37 1.12 -14.94
C GLN A 304 12.90 1.85 -13.68
N ARG A 305 13.23 1.11 -12.61
CA ARG A 305 13.90 1.65 -11.42
C ARG A 305 15.23 2.30 -11.78
N ASP A 306 16.04 1.62 -12.56
CA ASP A 306 17.37 2.10 -12.95
C ASP A 306 17.29 3.34 -13.84
N ALA A 307 16.33 3.37 -14.75
CA ALA A 307 16.02 4.56 -15.56
C ALA A 307 15.59 5.75 -14.69
N MET A 308 14.69 5.53 -13.72
CA MET A 308 14.27 6.55 -12.77
C MET A 308 15.46 7.08 -11.96
N ALA A 309 16.30 6.19 -11.42
CA ALA A 309 17.49 6.58 -10.66
C ALA A 309 18.48 7.41 -11.49
N ALA A 310 18.68 7.05 -12.75
CA ALA A 310 19.52 7.81 -13.68
C ALA A 310 18.93 9.20 -13.96
N ALA A 311 17.63 9.27 -14.26
CA ALA A 311 16.93 10.52 -14.53
C ALA A 311 16.92 11.46 -13.32
N LEU A 312 16.66 10.95 -12.11
CA LEU A 312 16.71 11.75 -10.87
C LEU A 312 18.11 12.35 -10.64
N ARG A 313 19.16 11.56 -10.89
CA ARG A 313 20.55 12.04 -10.76
C ARG A 313 20.88 13.13 -11.76
N ALA A 314 20.35 13.03 -13.00
CA ALA A 314 20.64 13.96 -14.08
C ALA A 314 19.87 15.28 -13.96
N HIS A 315 18.64 15.25 -13.47
CA HIS A 315 17.72 16.38 -13.61
C HIS A 315 17.25 17.02 -12.30
N LEU A 316 17.36 16.34 -11.15
CA LEU A 316 16.96 17.00 -9.92
C LEU A 316 18.01 18.01 -9.45
N PRO A 317 17.58 19.18 -8.92
CA PRO A 317 18.49 20.19 -8.42
C PRO A 317 19.28 19.68 -7.20
N ALA A 318 20.46 20.28 -6.98
CA ALA A 318 21.29 20.00 -5.82
C ALA A 318 20.51 20.24 -4.51
N GLY A 319 20.75 19.41 -3.49
CA GLY A 319 20.00 19.41 -2.23
C GLY A 319 18.71 18.57 -2.26
N SER A 320 18.41 17.90 -3.37
CA SER A 320 17.41 16.84 -3.41
C SER A 320 17.99 15.55 -2.81
N GLU A 321 17.20 14.86 -1.97
CA GLU A 321 17.60 13.63 -1.28
C GLU A 321 16.70 12.48 -1.71
N TRP A 322 17.27 11.35 -2.10
CA TRP A 322 16.56 10.13 -2.46
C TRP A 322 17.48 8.93 -2.47
N GLN A 323 16.90 7.73 -2.41
CA GLN A 323 17.63 6.47 -2.56
C GLN A 323 16.91 5.57 -3.57
N ALA A 324 17.68 4.80 -4.34
CA ALA A 324 17.11 3.80 -5.22
C ALA A 324 16.58 2.61 -4.39
N PRO A 325 15.29 2.27 -4.52
CA PRO A 325 14.73 1.15 -3.78
C PRO A 325 15.27 -0.18 -4.31
N SER A 326 15.47 -1.15 -3.42
CA SER A 326 15.87 -2.52 -3.78
C SER A 326 14.71 -3.39 -4.28
N GLY A 327 13.51 -2.82 -4.38
CA GLY A 327 12.28 -3.47 -4.83
C GLY A 327 11.08 -2.54 -4.79
N GLY A 328 9.88 -3.09 -4.96
CA GLY A 328 8.64 -2.33 -4.89
C GLY A 328 8.37 -1.48 -6.14
N MET A 329 7.79 -0.31 -5.94
CA MET A 329 7.24 0.47 -7.07
C MET A 329 7.54 1.98 -6.96
N PHE A 330 8.24 2.45 -5.91
CA PHE A 330 8.27 3.85 -5.56
C PHE A 330 9.66 4.37 -5.21
N PHE A 331 9.93 5.61 -5.66
CA PHE A 331 10.96 6.47 -5.09
C PHE A 331 10.32 7.46 -4.13
N TRP A 332 10.98 7.68 -3.01
CA TRP A 332 10.68 8.75 -2.08
C TRP A 332 11.74 9.83 -2.23
N VAL A 333 11.31 11.03 -2.56
CA VAL A 333 12.21 12.17 -2.80
C VAL A 333 11.89 13.27 -1.79
N ARG A 334 12.92 13.82 -1.20
CA ARG A 334 12.88 15.04 -0.41
C ARG A 334 13.51 16.17 -1.22
N LEU A 335 12.75 17.22 -1.46
CA LEU A 335 13.16 18.38 -2.24
C LEU A 335 14.08 19.32 -1.46
N PRO A 336 14.82 20.21 -2.14
CA PRO A 336 15.64 21.23 -1.48
C PRO A 336 14.82 22.13 -0.54
N ALA A 337 15.51 22.83 0.34
CA ALA A 337 14.89 23.84 1.21
C ALA A 337 14.16 24.91 0.38
N GLY A 338 13.04 25.38 0.88
CA GLY A 338 12.18 26.36 0.19
C GLY A 338 11.16 25.75 -0.80
N CYS A 339 11.20 24.44 -1.05
CA CYS A 339 10.19 23.75 -1.85
C CYS A 339 9.02 23.27 -0.99
N ASP A 340 7.82 23.33 -1.58
CA ASP A 340 6.59 22.68 -1.07
C ASP A 340 6.00 21.85 -2.20
N ALA A 341 6.01 20.52 -2.04
CA ALA A 341 5.57 19.59 -3.07
C ALA A 341 4.08 19.73 -3.40
N MET A 342 3.23 20.13 -2.43
CA MET A 342 1.81 20.37 -2.70
C MET A 342 1.61 21.65 -3.52
N ALA A 343 2.29 22.73 -3.18
CA ALA A 343 2.21 24.00 -3.89
C ALA A 343 2.82 23.92 -5.31
N LEU A 344 3.78 23.02 -5.53
CA LEU A 344 4.45 22.84 -6.83
C LEU A 344 3.69 21.91 -7.77
N LEU A 345 2.78 21.08 -7.28
CA LEU A 345 2.04 20.09 -8.10
C LEU A 345 1.31 20.72 -9.30
N PRO A 346 0.57 21.85 -9.19
CA PRO A 346 -0.09 22.46 -10.35
C PRO A 346 0.89 22.84 -11.45
N LYS A 347 2.05 23.42 -11.10
CA LYS A 347 3.10 23.79 -12.06
C LYS A 347 3.73 22.58 -12.73
N ALA A 348 3.90 21.48 -12.00
CA ALA A 348 4.37 20.22 -12.56
C ALA A 348 3.36 19.64 -13.57
N VAL A 349 2.07 19.68 -13.26
CA VAL A 349 0.99 19.23 -14.16
C VAL A 349 0.94 20.09 -15.42
N GLU A 350 1.07 21.41 -15.33
CA GLU A 350 1.20 22.32 -16.48
C GLU A 350 2.42 22.00 -17.36
N ALA A 351 3.52 21.56 -16.74
CA ALA A 351 4.71 21.09 -17.46
C ALA A 351 4.56 19.68 -18.04
N GLY A 352 3.45 18.98 -17.73
CA GLY A 352 3.14 17.65 -18.26
C GLY A 352 3.66 16.50 -17.41
N VAL A 353 3.84 16.67 -16.09
CA VAL A 353 4.21 15.61 -15.14
C VAL A 353 3.40 15.69 -13.88
N ALA A 354 2.96 14.53 -13.34
CA ALA A 354 2.25 14.44 -12.07
C ALA A 354 2.95 13.47 -11.11
N TYR A 355 2.97 13.81 -9.82
CA TYR A 355 3.50 13.01 -8.71
C TYR A 355 2.53 13.04 -7.52
N VAL A 356 2.81 12.30 -6.44
CA VAL A 356 2.05 12.42 -5.19
C VAL A 356 2.85 13.22 -4.17
N PRO A 357 2.36 14.40 -3.73
CA PRO A 357 2.96 15.13 -2.61
C PRO A 357 3.01 14.28 -1.35
N GLY A 358 4.15 14.33 -0.66
CA GLY A 358 4.44 13.46 0.46
C GLY A 358 3.58 13.72 1.69
N ALA A 359 3.09 14.93 1.86
CA ALA A 359 2.27 15.32 3.02
C ALA A 359 1.09 14.38 3.28
N ALA A 360 0.51 13.77 2.22
CA ALA A 360 -0.60 12.83 2.32
C ALA A 360 -0.26 11.50 3.03
N PHE A 361 1.02 11.18 3.19
CA PHE A 361 1.48 9.94 3.83
C PHE A 361 1.86 10.11 5.30
N PHE A 362 1.64 11.27 5.87
CA PHE A 362 1.89 11.56 7.27
C PHE A 362 0.57 11.61 8.03
N ALA A 363 0.52 10.97 9.18
CA ALA A 363 -0.61 11.09 10.09
C ALA A 363 -0.60 12.46 10.78
N GLU A 364 0.60 13.00 11.05
CA GLU A 364 0.86 14.29 11.67
C GLU A 364 2.24 14.81 11.26
N ASN A 365 2.52 16.08 11.43
CA ASN A 365 3.83 16.72 11.23
C ASN A 365 4.46 16.43 9.85
N ALA A 366 3.70 16.60 8.77
CA ALA A 366 4.16 16.33 7.42
C ALA A 366 5.38 17.19 7.01
N ASP A 367 6.40 16.58 6.39
CA ASP A 367 7.46 17.32 5.70
C ASP A 367 6.94 17.75 4.32
N PRO A 368 6.69 19.07 4.07
CA PRO A 368 6.12 19.57 2.83
C PRO A 368 7.05 19.39 1.62
N ARG A 369 8.35 19.13 1.85
CA ARG A 369 9.34 18.93 0.80
C ARG A 369 9.35 17.54 0.19
N THR A 370 8.54 16.62 0.72
CA THR A 370 8.56 15.23 0.29
C THR A 370 7.57 14.96 -0.85
N LEU A 371 7.92 14.02 -1.73
CA LEU A 371 7.03 13.50 -2.76
C LEU A 371 7.34 12.03 -3.09
N ARG A 372 6.31 11.32 -3.60
CA ARG A 372 6.44 9.94 -4.08
C ARG A 372 6.35 9.90 -5.60
N LEU A 373 7.28 9.17 -6.23
CA LEU A 373 7.30 8.85 -7.66
C LEU A 373 7.12 7.35 -7.88
N SER A 374 6.20 6.96 -8.75
CA SER A 374 6.05 5.58 -9.24
C SER A 374 6.80 5.43 -10.55
N PHE A 375 7.56 4.34 -10.71
CA PHE A 375 8.36 4.10 -11.91
C PHE A 375 7.84 2.95 -12.79
N VAL A 376 6.80 2.21 -12.36
CA VAL A 376 6.45 0.93 -12.98
C VAL A 376 5.47 1.03 -14.16
N THR A 377 4.87 2.19 -14.41
CA THR A 377 3.82 2.36 -15.43
C THR A 377 4.30 3.02 -16.72
N LEU A 378 5.47 3.66 -16.71
CA LEU A 378 6.03 4.37 -17.87
C LEU A 378 7.21 3.59 -18.47
N ALA A 379 7.43 3.75 -19.77
CA ALA A 379 8.65 3.28 -20.42
C ALA A 379 9.87 4.10 -19.94
N PRO A 380 11.11 3.57 -20.01
CA PRO A 380 12.31 4.28 -19.57
C PRO A 380 12.48 5.69 -20.18
N ALA A 381 12.20 5.87 -21.48
CA ALA A 381 12.27 7.16 -22.13
C ALA A 381 11.22 8.16 -21.63
N ASP A 382 10.04 7.68 -21.29
CA ASP A 382 8.96 8.51 -20.70
C ASP A 382 9.26 8.90 -19.25
N ILE A 383 9.95 8.02 -18.51
CA ILE A 383 10.45 8.32 -17.16
C ILE A 383 11.48 9.46 -17.23
N GLU A 384 12.45 9.38 -18.16
CA GLU A 384 13.47 10.40 -18.38
C GLU A 384 12.82 11.76 -18.68
N ASP A 385 11.90 11.83 -19.65
CA ASP A 385 11.19 13.05 -20.02
C ASP A 385 10.37 13.62 -18.84
N ALA A 386 9.66 12.77 -18.09
CA ALA A 386 8.88 13.19 -16.95
C ALA A 386 9.75 13.80 -15.83
N VAL A 387 10.88 13.16 -15.52
CA VAL A 387 11.81 13.65 -14.49
C VAL A 387 12.53 14.94 -14.96
N ALA A 388 12.90 15.03 -16.23
CA ALA A 388 13.48 16.26 -16.79
C ALA A 388 12.51 17.45 -16.66
N LYS A 389 11.23 17.25 -16.96
CA LYS A 389 10.19 18.27 -16.76
C LYS A 389 10.04 18.68 -15.30
N LEU A 390 10.03 17.70 -14.39
CA LEU A 390 9.98 17.98 -12.96
C LEU A 390 11.20 18.79 -12.51
N GLY A 391 12.40 18.41 -12.94
CA GLY A 391 13.64 19.13 -12.66
C GLY A 391 13.57 20.59 -13.11
N GLY A 392 13.12 20.83 -14.34
CA GLY A 392 12.95 22.19 -14.86
C GLY A 392 11.94 23.05 -14.08
N VAL A 393 10.87 22.45 -13.54
CA VAL A 393 9.92 23.15 -12.65
C VAL A 393 10.60 23.54 -11.33
N LEU A 394 11.36 22.60 -10.74
CA LEU A 394 12.06 22.84 -9.47
C LEU A 394 13.16 23.91 -9.62
N GLU A 395 13.97 23.86 -10.68
CA GLU A 395 15.01 24.85 -10.95
C GLU A 395 14.42 26.26 -11.10
N LYS A 396 13.34 26.40 -11.90
CA LYS A 396 12.64 27.69 -12.04
C LYS A 396 12.07 28.20 -10.72
N HIS A 397 11.57 27.31 -9.88
CA HIS A 397 11.06 27.69 -8.54
C HIS A 397 12.20 28.18 -7.65
N LEU A 398 13.29 27.43 -7.56
CA LEU A 398 14.45 27.77 -6.72
C LEU A 398 15.14 29.09 -7.15
N ALA A 399 15.23 29.33 -8.47
CA ALA A 399 15.77 30.57 -9.00
C ALA A 399 14.95 31.82 -8.63
N ASN A 400 13.67 31.65 -8.33
CA ASN A 400 12.75 32.71 -7.92
C ASN A 400 12.59 32.87 -6.41
N LEU A 401 13.26 32.03 -5.60
CA LEU A 401 13.26 32.22 -4.14
C LEU A 401 14.08 33.46 -3.77
N PRO A 402 13.60 34.27 -2.81
CA PRO A 402 14.41 35.38 -2.32
C PRO A 402 15.72 34.83 -1.75
N LEU A 403 16.84 35.46 -2.11
CA LEU A 403 18.13 35.14 -1.52
C LEU A 403 17.99 35.36 0.01
N VAL A 404 17.92 34.28 0.78
CA VAL A 404 18.02 34.37 2.23
C VAL A 404 19.44 34.81 2.51
N ALA A 405 19.60 36.08 2.96
CA ALA A 405 20.89 36.56 3.44
C ALA A 405 21.38 35.62 4.55
N ALA A 406 22.58 35.04 4.31
CA ALA A 406 23.24 34.09 5.20
C ALA A 406 23.65 34.76 6.52
#